data_1561bbc261b953736794b66957e50c70
#
_entry.id   1561bbc261b953736794b66957e50c70
#
_cell.length_a   1.000
_cell.length_b   1.000
_cell.length_c   1.000
_cell.angle_alpha   90.00
_cell.angle_beta   90.00
_cell.angle_gamma   90.00
#
_symmetry.space_group_name_H-M   'P 1'
#
loop_
_entity.id
_entity.type
_entity.pdbx_description
1 polymer ?
#
loop_
_entity_poly.entity_id
_entity_poly.type
_entity_poly.pdbx_seq_one_letter_code
_entity_poly.pdbx_strand_id
1 'polypeptide(L)'
;MKVLFRADASIRIGSGHIMRCLTLAKTLQQQGMSCHFVCRQTDGNLIDYVVEQGFVVFSLSGTAEDEVKDAKQTLAQLTQQYQLLVVDHYKLAKTYCLALRQRCQQIMVIDDLANRAHDCDILLDQNLYPKLEQRYAGLLPKHCLQLLGPRYALLRQEFYQSTEPRSDSHILIGFGGSDEQNLTSLAIAALQQLKLTPITADIVIGANNPWRTEIEQQVASLPNVKLHIQCNYMATLMHKARLMLGAGGASHWERCICNLPGLVVTVAENQQATTAYLDHLGACVWLGQAAEMSAQFFAEQLSYYLSQPALLDEISEKAAAVVPANVGTPLVVQHILQIIRGLDGNH
;
A
#
# COMPACT_ATOMS: atom_id res chain seq x y z
N MET A 1 -25.91 6.69 2.82
CA MET A 1 -24.81 7.67 2.69
C MET A 1 -23.98 7.34 1.47
N LYS A 2 -23.46 8.36 0.76
CA LYS A 2 -22.69 8.18 -0.49
C LYS A 2 -21.28 8.74 -0.34
N VAL A 3 -20.30 7.98 -0.80
CA VAL A 3 -18.88 8.34 -0.77
C VAL A 3 -18.35 8.37 -2.20
N LEU A 4 -17.63 9.42 -2.55
CA LEU A 4 -16.97 9.57 -3.84
C LEU A 4 -15.46 9.40 -3.67
N PHE A 5 -14.83 8.63 -4.52
CA PHE A 5 -13.37 8.46 -4.57
C PHE A 5 -12.82 9.10 -5.83
N ARG A 6 -11.79 9.93 -5.71
CA ARG A 6 -11.01 10.45 -6.83
C ARG A 6 -9.61 9.87 -6.76
N ALA A 7 -9.31 8.90 -7.62
CA ALA A 7 -8.01 8.25 -7.70
C ALA A 7 -7.74 7.78 -9.13
N ASP A 8 -6.48 7.73 -9.53
CA ASP A 8 -6.04 7.24 -10.84
C ASP A 8 -5.02 6.11 -10.71
N ALA A 9 -4.93 5.29 -11.75
CA ALA A 9 -3.83 4.36 -11.99
C ALA A 9 -3.28 4.58 -13.39
N SER A 10 -2.00 4.35 -13.59
CA SER A 10 -1.36 4.34 -14.91
C SER A 10 -0.06 3.54 -14.87
N ILE A 11 0.52 3.27 -16.04
CA ILE A 11 1.86 2.65 -16.12
C ILE A 11 2.88 3.47 -15.30
N ARG A 12 2.77 4.81 -15.27
CA ARG A 12 3.72 5.69 -14.58
C ARG A 12 3.54 5.77 -13.06
N ILE A 13 2.29 5.85 -12.58
CA ILE A 13 1.99 6.04 -11.14
C ILE A 13 1.68 4.72 -10.42
N GLY A 14 1.57 3.62 -11.17
CA GLY A 14 1.23 2.33 -10.63
C GLY A 14 -0.23 2.19 -10.21
N SER A 15 -0.54 1.11 -9.50
CA SER A 15 -1.89 0.74 -9.06
C SER A 15 -2.21 1.16 -7.61
N GLY A 16 -1.23 1.64 -6.86
CA GLY A 16 -1.30 1.81 -5.40
C GLY A 16 -2.47 2.68 -4.92
N HIS A 17 -2.73 3.82 -5.57
CA HIS A 17 -3.85 4.72 -5.23
C HIS A 17 -5.21 4.02 -5.36
N ILE A 18 -5.46 3.37 -6.50
CA ILE A 18 -6.71 2.62 -6.72
C ILE A 18 -6.85 1.48 -5.71
N MET A 19 -5.79 0.72 -5.45
CA MET A 19 -5.85 -0.44 -4.55
C MET A 19 -6.15 -0.03 -3.10
N ARG A 20 -5.54 1.05 -2.58
CA ARG A 20 -5.85 1.53 -1.23
C ARG A 20 -7.23 2.18 -1.14
N CYS A 21 -7.69 2.89 -2.19
CA CYS A 21 -9.05 3.39 -2.27
C CYS A 21 -10.09 2.27 -2.32
N LEU A 22 -9.85 1.19 -3.08
CA LEU A 22 -10.72 0.01 -3.10
C LEU A 22 -10.80 -0.68 -1.75
N THR A 23 -9.69 -0.76 -1.02
CA THR A 23 -9.65 -1.30 0.35
C THR A 23 -10.59 -0.52 1.27
N LEU A 24 -10.48 0.81 1.26
CA LEU A 24 -11.34 1.68 2.05
C LEU A 24 -12.81 1.60 1.59
N ALA A 25 -13.06 1.63 0.28
CA ALA A 25 -14.41 1.58 -0.30
C ALA A 25 -15.14 0.28 0.05
N LYS A 26 -14.47 -0.88 -0.02
CA LYS A 26 -15.05 -2.18 0.37
C LYS A 26 -15.44 -2.20 1.85
N THR A 27 -14.60 -1.65 2.73
CA THR A 27 -14.91 -1.58 4.16
C THR A 27 -16.07 -0.62 4.45
N LEU A 28 -16.13 0.54 3.77
CA LEU A 28 -17.25 1.47 3.87
C LEU A 28 -18.56 0.88 3.31
N GLN A 29 -18.48 0.08 2.23
CA GLN A 29 -19.63 -0.62 1.67
C GLN A 29 -20.20 -1.66 2.65
N GLN A 30 -19.35 -2.36 3.40
CA GLN A 30 -19.78 -3.25 4.49
C GLN A 30 -20.52 -2.51 5.63
N GLN A 31 -20.25 -1.20 5.77
CA GLN A 31 -20.97 -0.32 6.70
C GLN A 31 -22.25 0.31 6.09
N GLY A 32 -22.71 -0.18 4.92
CA GLY A 32 -23.92 0.26 4.24
C GLY A 32 -23.77 1.54 3.42
N MET A 33 -22.54 1.97 3.09
CA MET A 33 -22.29 3.13 2.25
C MET A 33 -22.28 2.77 0.76
N SER A 34 -22.82 3.65 -0.09
CA SER A 34 -22.67 3.55 -1.54
C SER A 34 -21.41 4.29 -1.98
N CYS A 35 -20.46 3.57 -2.56
CA CYS A 35 -19.17 4.11 -2.99
C CYS A 35 -19.11 4.20 -4.52
N HIS A 36 -18.71 5.38 -5.03
CA HIS A 36 -18.51 5.64 -6.44
C HIS A 36 -17.09 6.14 -6.67
N PHE A 37 -16.55 5.90 -7.87
CA PHE A 37 -15.20 6.32 -8.24
C PHE A 37 -15.24 7.33 -9.39
N VAL A 38 -14.30 8.23 -9.40
CA VAL A 38 -13.94 9.09 -10.55
C VAL A 38 -12.50 8.75 -10.90
N CYS A 39 -12.31 8.21 -12.09
CA CYS A 39 -11.00 7.77 -12.58
C CYS A 39 -10.74 8.32 -13.98
N ARG A 40 -9.47 8.63 -14.29
CA ARG A 40 -9.07 9.09 -15.60
C ARG A 40 -8.65 7.94 -16.49
N GLN A 41 -9.07 8.00 -17.77
CA GLN A 41 -8.66 7.08 -18.82
C GLN A 41 -7.21 7.38 -19.23
N THR A 42 -6.27 6.69 -18.61
CA THR A 42 -4.83 6.76 -18.90
C THR A 42 -4.33 5.38 -19.31
N ASP A 43 -3.18 5.31 -19.95
CA ASP A 43 -2.55 4.02 -20.29
C ASP A 43 -2.22 3.25 -19.01
N GLY A 44 -2.72 2.01 -18.91
CA GLY A 44 -2.60 1.18 -17.71
C GLY A 44 -3.53 1.60 -16.57
N ASN A 45 -4.66 2.30 -16.87
CA ASN A 45 -5.70 2.57 -15.88
C ASN A 45 -6.35 1.26 -15.38
N LEU A 46 -7.04 1.35 -14.24
CA LEU A 46 -7.72 0.22 -13.60
C LEU A 46 -9.25 0.42 -13.55
N ILE A 47 -9.83 1.18 -14.50
CA ILE A 47 -11.28 1.47 -14.52
C ILE A 47 -12.09 0.17 -14.58
N ASP A 48 -11.76 -0.72 -15.52
CA ASP A 48 -12.49 -1.99 -15.69
C ASP A 48 -12.35 -2.86 -14.43
N TYR A 49 -11.17 -2.90 -13.82
CA TYR A 49 -10.96 -3.62 -12.58
C TYR A 49 -11.83 -3.06 -11.42
N VAL A 50 -11.97 -1.74 -11.30
CA VAL A 50 -12.85 -1.11 -10.29
C VAL A 50 -14.31 -1.48 -10.54
N VAL A 51 -14.76 -1.49 -11.80
CA VAL A 51 -16.11 -1.93 -12.20
C VAL A 51 -16.33 -3.41 -11.86
N GLU A 52 -15.38 -4.28 -12.16
CA GLU A 52 -15.42 -5.71 -11.81
C GLU A 52 -15.50 -5.94 -10.29
N GLN A 53 -14.94 -5.01 -9.48
CA GLN A 53 -15.10 -5.04 -8.02
C GLN A 53 -16.49 -4.58 -7.54
N GLY A 54 -17.42 -4.23 -8.46
CA GLY A 54 -18.81 -3.87 -8.16
C GLY A 54 -19.03 -2.39 -7.86
N PHE A 55 -18.10 -1.50 -8.24
CA PHE A 55 -18.23 -0.06 -8.01
C PHE A 55 -18.63 0.69 -9.29
N VAL A 56 -19.43 1.75 -9.13
CA VAL A 56 -19.77 2.69 -10.21
C VAL A 56 -18.56 3.59 -10.45
N VAL A 57 -18.15 3.72 -11.73
CA VAL A 57 -17.02 4.57 -12.12
C VAL A 57 -17.46 5.64 -13.11
N PHE A 58 -17.17 6.89 -12.80
CA PHE A 58 -17.25 8.04 -13.70
C PHE A 58 -15.88 8.23 -14.36
N SER A 59 -15.81 7.98 -15.67
CA SER A 59 -14.56 8.06 -16.41
C SER A 59 -14.31 9.48 -16.91
N LEU A 60 -13.11 10.01 -16.65
CA LEU A 60 -12.65 11.28 -17.20
C LEU A 60 -11.76 11.03 -18.42
N SER A 61 -12.05 11.70 -19.53
CA SER A 61 -11.27 11.62 -20.76
C SER A 61 -10.16 12.68 -20.83
N GLY A 62 -9.16 12.44 -21.66
CA GLY A 62 -8.03 13.35 -21.93
C GLY A 62 -7.05 13.48 -20.76
N THR A 63 -6.08 14.38 -20.90
CA THR A 63 -5.07 14.66 -19.88
C THR A 63 -5.59 15.63 -18.81
N ALA A 64 -5.28 15.39 -17.53
CA ALA A 64 -5.42 16.41 -16.50
C ALA A 64 -4.26 17.39 -16.63
N GLU A 65 -4.53 18.57 -17.14
CA GLU A 65 -3.52 19.63 -17.29
C GLU A 65 -3.30 20.32 -15.94
N ASP A 66 -4.39 20.57 -15.21
CA ASP A 66 -4.39 21.23 -13.91
C ASP A 66 -5.60 20.82 -13.03
N GLU A 67 -5.59 21.26 -11.77
CA GLU A 67 -6.64 20.98 -10.78
C GLU A 67 -8.01 21.57 -11.19
N VAL A 68 -8.03 22.74 -11.82
CA VAL A 68 -9.27 23.46 -12.20
C VAL A 68 -10.01 22.67 -13.28
N LYS A 69 -9.26 22.21 -14.28
CA LYS A 69 -9.82 21.40 -15.37
C LYS A 69 -10.31 20.04 -14.86
N ASP A 70 -9.55 19.38 -13.99
CA ASP A 70 -9.96 18.11 -13.38
C ASP A 70 -11.24 18.29 -12.52
N ALA A 71 -11.30 19.33 -11.69
CA ALA A 71 -12.48 19.64 -10.88
C ALA A 71 -13.71 19.90 -11.76
N LYS A 72 -13.57 20.69 -12.83
CA LYS A 72 -14.67 20.98 -13.77
C LYS A 72 -15.18 19.71 -14.45
N GLN A 73 -14.28 18.84 -14.89
CA GLN A 73 -14.64 17.56 -15.50
C GLN A 73 -15.32 16.64 -14.48
N THR A 74 -14.79 16.56 -13.28
CA THR A 74 -15.41 15.77 -12.19
C THR A 74 -16.83 16.26 -11.90
N LEU A 75 -17.00 17.57 -11.66
CA LEU A 75 -18.31 18.17 -11.35
C LEU A 75 -19.36 17.93 -12.46
N ALA A 76 -18.94 17.92 -13.71
CA ALA A 76 -19.82 17.65 -14.84
C ALA A 76 -20.39 16.22 -14.84
N GLN A 77 -19.73 15.27 -14.20
CA GLN A 77 -20.19 13.89 -14.03
C GLN A 77 -21.15 13.70 -12.83
N LEU A 78 -21.15 14.66 -11.88
CA LEU A 78 -21.86 14.50 -10.62
C LEU A 78 -23.27 15.12 -10.67
N THR A 79 -24.29 14.29 -10.62
CA THR A 79 -25.71 14.71 -10.58
C THR A 79 -26.30 14.74 -9.17
N GLN A 80 -25.55 14.30 -8.16
CA GLN A 80 -26.00 14.14 -6.78
C GLN A 80 -25.00 14.68 -5.76
N GLN A 81 -25.41 14.78 -4.50
CA GLN A 81 -24.55 15.16 -3.38
C GLN A 81 -23.88 13.91 -2.76
N TYR A 82 -22.71 14.12 -2.18
CA TYR A 82 -21.94 13.10 -1.45
C TYR A 82 -21.65 13.57 -0.02
N GLN A 83 -21.70 12.67 0.94
CA GLN A 83 -21.33 12.95 2.31
C GLN A 83 -19.81 13.07 2.45
N LEU A 84 -19.05 12.28 1.67
CA LEU A 84 -17.60 12.32 1.69
C LEU A 84 -17.04 12.23 0.27
N LEU A 85 -16.02 13.04 0.00
CA LEU A 85 -15.06 12.86 -1.09
C LEU A 85 -13.75 12.36 -0.51
N VAL A 86 -13.20 11.26 -1.04
CA VAL A 86 -11.83 10.78 -0.78
C VAL A 86 -10.97 11.11 -1.99
N VAL A 87 -9.94 11.92 -1.81
CA VAL A 87 -8.97 12.29 -2.87
C VAL A 87 -7.65 11.59 -2.59
N ASP A 88 -7.21 10.77 -3.51
CA ASP A 88 -5.92 10.09 -3.47
C ASP A 88 -5.18 10.30 -4.78
N HIS A 89 -4.45 11.42 -4.89
CA HIS A 89 -3.85 11.85 -6.15
C HIS A 89 -2.72 12.88 -5.96
N TYR A 90 -1.55 12.66 -6.56
CA TYR A 90 -0.38 13.54 -6.39
C TYR A 90 -0.52 14.96 -6.95
N LYS A 91 -1.39 15.18 -7.92
CA LYS A 91 -1.56 16.48 -8.59
C LYS A 91 -2.80 17.25 -8.15
N LEU A 92 -3.69 16.67 -7.35
CA LEU A 92 -4.89 17.33 -6.86
C LEU A 92 -4.66 17.80 -5.42
N ALA A 93 -4.95 19.09 -5.17
CA ALA A 93 -4.66 19.75 -3.92
C ALA A 93 -5.81 20.68 -3.50
N LYS A 94 -5.48 21.81 -2.88
CA LYS A 94 -6.45 22.75 -2.29
C LYS A 94 -7.48 23.26 -3.31
N THR A 95 -7.07 23.60 -4.52
CA THR A 95 -7.97 24.16 -5.55
C THR A 95 -9.03 23.16 -5.98
N TYR A 96 -8.63 21.90 -6.18
CA TYR A 96 -9.55 20.82 -6.49
C TYR A 96 -10.55 20.60 -5.36
N CYS A 97 -10.07 20.46 -4.12
CA CYS A 97 -10.89 20.23 -2.95
C CYS A 97 -11.95 21.35 -2.76
N LEU A 98 -11.53 22.61 -2.83
CA LEU A 98 -12.44 23.76 -2.72
C LEU A 98 -13.56 23.73 -3.78
N ALA A 99 -13.24 23.39 -5.03
CA ALA A 99 -14.22 23.29 -6.10
C ALA A 99 -15.25 22.18 -5.83
N LEU A 100 -14.83 21.04 -5.26
CA LEU A 100 -15.70 19.89 -5.00
C LEU A 100 -16.60 20.06 -3.77
N ARG A 101 -16.35 21.06 -2.87
CA ARG A 101 -17.20 21.37 -1.73
C ARG A 101 -18.66 21.66 -2.10
N GLN A 102 -18.92 22.12 -3.32
CA GLN A 102 -20.30 22.33 -3.81
C GLN A 102 -21.11 21.04 -3.98
N ARG A 103 -20.44 19.88 -4.02
CA ARG A 103 -21.05 18.53 -4.21
C ARG A 103 -20.71 17.57 -3.07
N CYS A 104 -19.75 17.90 -2.22
CA CYS A 104 -19.25 17.01 -1.18
C CYS A 104 -19.23 17.76 0.16
N GLN A 105 -19.90 17.19 1.19
CA GLN A 105 -20.00 17.80 2.50
C GLN A 105 -18.68 17.77 3.26
N GLN A 106 -18.00 16.61 3.22
CA GLN A 106 -16.70 16.39 3.83
C GLN A 106 -15.68 15.96 2.79
N ILE A 107 -14.42 16.28 3.01
CA ILE A 107 -13.32 15.90 2.15
C ILE A 107 -12.23 15.22 2.98
N MET A 108 -11.85 14.03 2.56
CA MET A 108 -10.68 13.31 3.03
C MET A 108 -9.62 13.32 1.95
N VAL A 109 -8.39 13.65 2.32
CA VAL A 109 -7.24 13.53 1.43
C VAL A 109 -6.32 12.44 1.94
N ILE A 110 -5.89 11.55 1.04
CA ILE A 110 -4.79 10.61 1.28
C ILE A 110 -3.55 11.22 0.62
N ASP A 111 -2.55 11.56 1.41
CA ASP A 111 -1.31 12.18 0.95
C ASP A 111 -0.10 11.57 1.66
N ASP A 112 1.04 11.51 0.98
CA ASP A 112 2.30 10.99 1.51
C ASP A 112 3.50 11.89 1.16
N LEU A 113 3.25 13.01 0.49
CA LEU A 113 4.28 13.94 0.06
C LEU A 113 4.47 15.12 1.03
N ALA A 114 3.42 15.61 1.67
CA ALA A 114 3.42 16.78 2.56
C ALA A 114 4.12 18.03 1.94
N ASN A 115 3.91 18.25 0.64
CA ASN A 115 4.59 19.29 -0.14
C ASN A 115 3.64 20.36 -0.70
N ARG A 116 2.33 20.27 -0.40
CA ARG A 116 1.29 21.18 -0.89
C ARG A 116 0.13 21.32 0.10
N ALA A 117 -0.56 22.46 0.01
CA ALA A 117 -1.71 22.72 0.86
C ALA A 117 -2.97 21.97 0.39
N HIS A 118 -3.78 21.50 1.33
CA HIS A 118 -5.08 20.88 1.08
C HIS A 118 -6.21 21.62 1.81
N ASP A 119 -7.41 21.62 1.25
CA ASP A 119 -8.65 21.97 1.92
C ASP A 119 -9.42 20.68 2.21
N CYS A 120 -9.22 20.13 3.39
CA CYS A 120 -9.82 18.85 3.78
C CYS A 120 -10.22 18.83 5.26
N ASP A 121 -11.16 17.95 5.58
CA ASP A 121 -11.65 17.70 6.94
C ASP A 121 -10.91 16.55 7.60
N ILE A 122 -10.39 15.62 6.77
CA ILE A 122 -9.56 14.50 7.20
C ILE A 122 -8.33 14.42 6.29
N LEU A 123 -7.14 14.32 6.87
CA LEU A 123 -5.92 13.94 6.17
C LEU A 123 -5.45 12.57 6.65
N LEU A 124 -5.15 11.67 5.73
CA LEU A 124 -4.50 10.38 5.98
C LEU A 124 -3.11 10.36 5.35
N ASP A 125 -2.08 10.24 6.19
CA ASP A 125 -0.73 9.82 5.77
C ASP A 125 -0.35 8.57 6.56
N GLN A 126 -0.38 7.44 5.88
CA GLN A 126 -0.10 6.13 6.50
C GLN A 126 1.39 5.82 6.65
N ASN A 127 2.27 6.70 6.15
CA ASN A 127 3.70 6.47 6.21
C ASN A 127 4.29 6.85 7.58
N LEU A 128 5.46 6.31 7.86
CA LEU A 128 6.17 6.49 9.11
C LEU A 128 7.38 7.39 8.91
N TYR A 129 7.42 8.51 9.65
CA TYR A 129 8.52 9.46 9.63
C TYR A 129 8.87 9.95 11.04
N PRO A 130 10.11 10.37 11.31
CA PRO A 130 10.41 11.16 12.50
C PRO A 130 9.58 12.44 12.54
N LYS A 131 9.08 12.83 13.72
CA LYS A 131 8.30 14.07 13.94
C LYS A 131 7.06 14.17 13.04
N LEU A 132 6.33 13.08 12.94
CA LEU A 132 5.17 12.91 12.08
C LEU A 132 4.12 14.03 12.26
N GLU A 133 3.92 14.51 13.50
CA GLU A 133 2.94 15.54 13.88
C GLU A 133 3.26 16.92 13.26
N GLN A 134 4.51 17.17 12.87
CA GLN A 134 4.93 18.45 12.29
C GLN A 134 4.88 18.45 10.76
N ARG A 135 4.65 17.28 10.16
CA ARG A 135 4.80 17.06 8.73
C ARG A 135 3.87 17.93 7.88
N TYR A 136 2.65 18.18 8.35
CA TYR A 136 1.63 18.97 7.66
C TYR A 136 1.44 20.38 8.27
N ALA A 137 2.39 20.87 9.04
CA ALA A 137 2.30 22.20 9.65
C ALA A 137 2.13 23.29 8.60
N GLY A 138 1.05 24.09 8.71
CA GLY A 138 0.74 25.16 7.76
C GLY A 138 0.14 24.70 6.40
N LEU A 139 -0.03 23.42 6.17
CA LEU A 139 -0.57 22.87 4.93
C LEU A 139 -2.08 22.54 5.00
N LEU A 140 -2.66 22.49 6.20
CA LEU A 140 -4.03 22.04 6.45
C LEU A 140 -4.86 23.10 7.17
N PRO A 141 -6.21 23.08 7.00
CA PRO A 141 -7.11 23.84 7.84
C PRO A 141 -6.97 23.44 9.32
N LYS A 142 -7.20 24.38 10.24
CA LYS A 142 -7.08 24.12 11.69
C LYS A 142 -8.03 23.04 12.22
N HIS A 143 -9.17 22.85 11.57
CA HIS A 143 -10.17 21.84 11.97
C HIS A 143 -9.87 20.43 11.40
N CYS A 144 -8.89 20.31 10.50
CA CYS A 144 -8.59 19.05 9.84
C CYS A 144 -8.11 17.98 10.82
N LEU A 145 -8.82 16.86 10.87
CA LEU A 145 -8.39 15.66 11.60
C LEU A 145 -7.23 15.00 10.86
N GLN A 146 -6.08 14.87 11.51
CA GLN A 146 -4.90 14.25 10.94
C GLN A 146 -4.78 12.80 11.43
N LEU A 147 -4.87 11.84 10.50
CA LEU A 147 -4.66 10.42 10.72
C LEU A 147 -3.25 10.06 10.22
N LEU A 148 -2.27 10.16 11.11
CA LEU A 148 -0.86 10.06 10.75
C LEU A 148 -0.24 8.75 11.26
N GLY A 149 0.54 8.13 10.40
CA GLY A 149 1.32 6.94 10.71
C GLY A 149 0.65 5.61 10.36
N PRO A 150 1.42 4.52 10.47
CA PRO A 150 1.01 3.19 10.00
C PRO A 150 -0.16 2.58 10.77
N ARG A 151 -0.48 3.09 11.95
CA ARG A 151 -1.72 2.71 12.65
C ARG A 151 -3.00 3.02 11.87
N TYR A 152 -2.90 3.83 10.82
CA TYR A 152 -3.98 4.18 9.89
C TYR A 152 -3.75 3.58 8.50
N ALA A 153 -2.86 2.60 8.36
CA ALA A 153 -2.60 1.95 7.08
C ALA A 153 -3.87 1.30 6.51
N LEU A 154 -4.14 1.55 5.23
CA LEU A 154 -5.27 0.98 4.51
C LEU A 154 -4.93 -0.45 4.08
N LEU A 155 -5.20 -1.40 4.96
CA LEU A 155 -4.94 -2.82 4.78
C LEU A 155 -6.23 -3.59 4.45
N ARG A 156 -6.12 -4.54 3.53
CA ARG A 156 -7.21 -5.42 3.14
C ARG A 156 -7.62 -6.32 4.31
N GLN A 157 -8.89 -6.72 4.35
CA GLN A 157 -9.46 -7.48 5.46
C GLN A 157 -8.70 -8.79 5.73
N GLU A 158 -8.15 -9.42 4.71
CA GLU A 158 -7.39 -10.67 4.81
C GLU A 158 -6.16 -10.58 5.73
N PHE A 159 -5.58 -9.39 5.90
CA PHE A 159 -4.42 -9.18 6.78
C PHE A 159 -4.75 -9.21 8.27
N TYR A 160 -6.02 -9.09 8.63
CA TYR A 160 -6.48 -9.15 10.03
C TYR A 160 -6.82 -10.58 10.51
N GLN A 161 -6.72 -11.56 9.62
CA GLN A 161 -7.08 -12.95 9.91
C GLN A 161 -5.88 -13.86 9.64
N SER A 162 -5.25 -14.38 10.69
CA SER A 162 -4.22 -15.41 10.54
C SER A 162 -4.89 -16.78 10.52
N THR A 163 -4.68 -17.54 9.44
CA THR A 163 -5.23 -18.89 9.28
C THR A 163 -4.16 -19.97 9.25
N GLU A 164 -2.88 -19.58 9.06
CA GLU A 164 -1.79 -20.52 8.87
C GLU A 164 -0.74 -20.38 9.98
N PRO A 165 -0.21 -21.50 10.50
CA PRO A 165 0.93 -21.46 11.39
C PRO A 165 2.18 -21.02 10.63
N ARG A 166 3.00 -20.18 11.26
CA ARG A 166 4.28 -19.74 10.69
C ARG A 166 5.24 -20.93 10.61
N SER A 167 5.93 -21.04 9.50
CA SER A 167 6.96 -22.06 9.28
C SER A 167 8.35 -21.48 9.49
N ASP A 168 9.19 -22.14 10.31
CA ASP A 168 10.54 -21.65 10.67
C ASP A 168 11.54 -21.61 9.51
N SER A 169 11.26 -22.29 8.40
CA SER A 169 12.15 -22.38 7.24
C SER A 169 11.52 -21.92 5.93
N HIS A 170 10.46 -21.10 6.00
CA HIS A 170 9.75 -20.62 4.81
C HIS A 170 10.05 -19.15 4.53
N ILE A 171 10.46 -18.84 3.30
CA ILE A 171 10.79 -17.48 2.86
C ILE A 171 9.71 -16.99 1.90
N LEU A 172 9.29 -15.73 2.05
CA LEU A 172 8.49 -15.02 1.06
C LEU A 172 9.38 -14.05 0.29
N ILE A 173 9.32 -14.08 -1.04
CA ILE A 173 10.06 -13.16 -1.92
C ILE A 173 9.08 -12.35 -2.75
N GLY A 174 9.23 -11.00 -2.75
CA GLY A 174 8.39 -10.14 -3.57
C GLY A 174 8.87 -8.70 -3.61
N PHE A 175 9.22 -8.22 -4.81
CA PHE A 175 9.76 -6.87 -5.05
C PHE A 175 8.75 -5.93 -5.73
N GLY A 176 7.44 -6.21 -5.55
CA GLY A 176 6.36 -5.45 -6.17
C GLY A 176 5.92 -6.03 -7.52
N GLY A 177 4.95 -5.36 -8.15
CA GLY A 177 4.29 -5.91 -9.34
C GLY A 177 5.15 -5.91 -10.59
N SER A 178 5.96 -4.88 -10.81
CA SER A 178 6.79 -4.71 -12.02
C SER A 178 8.20 -5.27 -11.85
N ASP A 179 8.83 -5.08 -10.69
CA ASP A 179 10.23 -5.49 -10.42
C ASP A 179 11.16 -5.18 -11.62
N GLU A 180 11.20 -3.93 -12.04
CA GLU A 180 11.90 -3.50 -13.28
C GLU A 180 13.39 -3.86 -13.29
N GLN A 181 14.02 -3.93 -12.11
CA GLN A 181 15.44 -4.27 -11.96
C GLN A 181 15.71 -5.75 -11.81
N ASN A 182 14.69 -6.61 -11.96
CA ASN A 182 14.79 -8.07 -11.87
C ASN A 182 15.44 -8.59 -10.58
N LEU A 183 15.11 -7.97 -9.44
CA LEU A 183 15.59 -8.40 -8.13
C LEU A 183 15.12 -9.83 -7.80
N THR A 184 13.98 -10.24 -8.36
CA THR A 184 13.45 -11.61 -8.21
C THR A 184 14.42 -12.65 -8.75
N SER A 185 15.03 -12.44 -9.92
CA SER A 185 16.04 -13.38 -10.46
C SER A 185 17.29 -13.43 -9.60
N LEU A 186 17.73 -12.29 -9.02
CA LEU A 186 18.84 -12.27 -8.06
C LEU A 186 18.50 -13.06 -6.79
N ALA A 187 17.29 -12.95 -6.29
CA ALA A 187 16.83 -13.70 -5.12
C ALA A 187 16.73 -15.20 -5.39
N ILE A 188 16.27 -15.61 -6.59
CA ILE A 188 16.27 -17.02 -7.02
C ILE A 188 17.69 -17.57 -7.08
N ALA A 189 18.62 -16.84 -7.68
CA ALA A 189 20.03 -17.23 -7.72
C ALA A 189 20.65 -17.30 -6.31
N ALA A 190 20.20 -16.45 -5.38
CA ALA A 190 20.60 -16.55 -3.99
C ALA A 190 20.09 -17.82 -3.31
N LEU A 191 18.80 -18.19 -3.53
CA LEU A 191 18.24 -19.44 -2.98
C LEU A 191 19.02 -20.66 -3.43
N GLN A 192 19.52 -20.69 -4.68
CA GLN A 192 20.35 -21.79 -5.18
C GLN A 192 21.72 -21.91 -4.49
N GLN A 193 22.21 -20.80 -3.91
CA GLN A 193 23.50 -20.78 -3.19
C GLN A 193 23.36 -21.17 -1.70
N LEU A 194 22.10 -21.15 -1.15
CA LEU A 194 21.89 -21.49 0.25
C LEU A 194 22.15 -22.97 0.49
N LYS A 195 23.06 -23.24 1.45
CA LYS A 195 23.38 -24.60 1.91
C LYS A 195 22.49 -25.06 3.07
N LEU A 196 21.57 -24.21 3.50
CA LEU A 196 20.64 -24.48 4.59
C LEU A 196 19.52 -25.39 4.08
N THR A 197 19.27 -26.52 4.66
CA THR A 197 18.20 -27.45 4.30
C THR A 197 17.32 -27.75 5.49
N PRO A 198 16.00 -27.91 5.28
CA PRO A 198 15.22 -27.64 4.08
C PRO A 198 14.60 -26.25 4.08
N ILE A 199 15.00 -25.37 3.15
CA ILE A 199 14.33 -24.08 2.93
C ILE A 199 13.26 -24.25 1.86
N THR A 200 12.08 -23.70 2.11
CA THR A 200 11.02 -23.55 1.10
C THR A 200 10.78 -22.06 0.83
N ALA A 201 10.36 -21.71 -0.37
CA ALA A 201 10.07 -20.30 -0.69
C ALA A 201 8.81 -20.15 -1.54
N ASP A 202 8.06 -19.09 -1.26
CA ASP A 202 7.02 -18.56 -2.13
C ASP A 202 7.54 -17.27 -2.77
N ILE A 203 7.46 -17.18 -4.11
CA ILE A 203 7.85 -16.00 -4.90
C ILE A 203 6.60 -15.40 -5.50
N VAL A 204 6.42 -14.08 -5.34
CA VAL A 204 5.25 -13.37 -5.85
C VAL A 204 5.68 -12.29 -6.83
N ILE A 205 5.12 -12.35 -8.04
CA ILE A 205 5.29 -11.33 -9.09
C ILE A 205 3.94 -10.84 -9.60
N GLY A 206 3.90 -9.64 -10.18
CA GLY A 206 2.70 -9.13 -10.86
C GLY A 206 2.44 -9.80 -12.20
N ALA A 207 1.20 -9.70 -12.71
CA ALA A 207 0.80 -10.27 -14.00
C ALA A 207 1.63 -9.71 -15.17
N ASN A 208 1.98 -8.43 -15.09
CA ASN A 208 2.72 -7.69 -16.13
C ASN A 208 4.21 -7.58 -15.83
N ASN A 209 4.76 -8.46 -14.98
CA ASN A 209 6.20 -8.46 -14.71
C ASN A 209 6.96 -8.77 -16.01
N PRO A 210 7.91 -7.90 -16.45
CA PRO A 210 8.61 -8.05 -17.72
C PRO A 210 9.53 -9.29 -17.77
N TRP A 211 9.93 -9.81 -16.62
CA TRP A 211 10.83 -10.96 -16.45
C TRP A 211 10.09 -12.28 -16.22
N ARG A 212 8.78 -12.29 -16.33
CA ARG A 212 7.93 -13.44 -15.98
C ARG A 212 8.43 -14.75 -16.60
N THR A 213 8.68 -14.78 -17.91
CA THR A 213 9.10 -16.00 -18.61
C THR A 213 10.44 -16.53 -18.09
N GLU A 214 11.39 -15.63 -17.81
CA GLU A 214 12.69 -15.99 -17.25
C GLU A 214 12.54 -16.55 -15.83
N ILE A 215 11.74 -15.89 -14.98
CA ILE A 215 11.46 -16.32 -13.60
C ILE A 215 10.78 -17.70 -13.58
N GLU A 216 9.78 -17.94 -14.46
CA GLU A 216 9.12 -19.24 -14.60
C GLU A 216 10.13 -20.35 -14.91
N GLN A 217 11.09 -20.11 -15.83
CA GLN A 217 12.16 -21.06 -16.18
C GLN A 217 13.11 -21.32 -15.01
N GLN A 218 13.53 -20.27 -14.30
CA GLN A 218 14.43 -20.39 -13.15
C GLN A 218 13.78 -21.20 -12.01
N VAL A 219 12.51 -20.92 -11.69
CA VAL A 219 11.77 -21.62 -10.63
C VAL A 219 11.49 -23.09 -10.96
N ALA A 220 11.31 -23.43 -12.24
CA ALA A 220 11.03 -24.81 -12.67
C ALA A 220 12.12 -25.83 -12.25
N SER A 221 13.35 -25.36 -12.01
CA SER A 221 14.47 -26.18 -11.53
C SER A 221 14.53 -26.34 -10.00
N LEU A 222 13.65 -25.64 -9.24
CA LEU A 222 13.70 -25.56 -7.78
C LEU A 222 12.46 -26.19 -7.13
N PRO A 223 12.53 -27.48 -6.72
CA PRO A 223 11.33 -28.21 -6.23
C PRO A 223 10.70 -27.65 -4.97
N ASN A 224 11.46 -26.89 -4.18
CA ASN A 224 11.02 -26.30 -2.91
C ASN A 224 10.59 -24.82 -3.06
N VAL A 225 10.49 -24.30 -4.28
CA VAL A 225 10.13 -22.92 -4.59
C VAL A 225 8.84 -22.90 -5.40
N LYS A 226 7.88 -22.09 -4.96
CA LYS A 226 6.61 -21.90 -5.65
C LYS A 226 6.47 -20.49 -6.16
N LEU A 227 6.13 -20.34 -7.43
CA LEU A 227 5.85 -19.06 -8.07
C LEU A 227 4.33 -18.75 -8.03
N HIS A 228 4.00 -17.54 -7.63
CA HIS A 228 2.65 -16.98 -7.62
C HIS A 228 2.61 -15.75 -8.52
N ILE A 229 1.71 -15.75 -9.50
CA ILE A 229 1.54 -14.65 -10.43
C ILE A 229 0.21 -13.97 -10.10
N GLN A 230 0.24 -12.67 -9.80
CA GLN A 230 -0.94 -11.87 -9.47
C GLN A 230 -1.83 -12.52 -8.39
N CYS A 231 -1.24 -12.90 -7.26
CA CYS A 231 -2.01 -13.55 -6.20
C CYS A 231 -2.92 -12.57 -5.44
N ASN A 232 -4.07 -13.05 -4.97
CA ASN A 232 -5.01 -12.32 -4.12
C ASN A 232 -5.03 -12.83 -2.66
N TYR A 233 -4.06 -13.68 -2.31
CA TYR A 233 -3.88 -14.30 -0.97
C TYR A 233 -2.51 -13.97 -0.35
N MET A 234 -2.02 -12.75 -0.56
CA MET A 234 -0.73 -12.29 -0.03
C MET A 234 -0.66 -12.40 1.50
N ALA A 235 -1.76 -12.13 2.20
CA ALA A 235 -1.82 -12.24 3.65
C ALA A 235 -1.51 -13.66 4.13
N THR A 236 -2.05 -14.69 3.47
CA THR A 236 -1.77 -16.10 3.77
C THR A 236 -0.27 -16.40 3.61
N LEU A 237 0.33 -15.93 2.51
CA LEU A 237 1.77 -16.12 2.27
C LEU A 237 2.62 -15.41 3.32
N MET A 238 2.25 -14.17 3.71
CA MET A 238 2.96 -13.40 4.73
C MET A 238 2.83 -14.02 6.13
N HIS A 239 1.65 -14.52 6.50
CA HIS A 239 1.46 -15.18 7.80
C HIS A 239 2.27 -16.49 7.91
N LYS A 240 2.38 -17.24 6.82
CA LYS A 240 3.12 -18.51 6.76
C LYS A 240 4.63 -18.32 6.81
N ALA A 241 5.14 -17.23 6.26
CA ALA A 241 6.58 -17.01 6.10
C ALA A 241 7.29 -16.68 7.43
N ARG A 242 8.53 -17.17 7.58
CA ARG A 242 9.45 -16.78 8.66
C ARG A 242 10.12 -15.45 8.39
N LEU A 243 10.43 -15.19 7.13
CA LEU A 243 11.19 -14.02 6.68
C LEU A 243 10.69 -13.59 5.30
N MET A 244 10.62 -12.31 5.05
CA MET A 244 10.37 -11.76 3.71
C MET A 244 11.62 -11.07 3.19
N LEU A 245 12.02 -11.39 1.96
CA LEU A 245 12.95 -10.60 1.15
C LEU A 245 12.12 -9.84 0.12
N GLY A 246 12.13 -8.50 0.18
CA GLY A 246 11.22 -7.74 -0.67
C GLY A 246 11.50 -6.26 -0.77
N ALA A 247 10.63 -5.57 -1.53
CA ALA A 247 10.70 -4.13 -1.69
C ALA A 247 10.01 -3.37 -0.54
N GLY A 248 10.41 -2.10 -0.36
CA GLY A 248 9.73 -1.13 0.49
C GLY A 248 8.36 -0.70 -0.07
N GLY A 249 7.72 0.29 0.56
CA GLY A 249 6.43 0.83 0.17
C GLY A 249 5.25 0.26 0.97
N ALA A 250 4.07 0.12 0.36
CA ALA A 250 2.86 -0.33 1.07
C ALA A 250 3.01 -1.72 1.72
N SER A 251 3.85 -2.58 1.17
CA SER A 251 4.17 -3.90 1.71
C SER A 251 4.79 -3.86 3.12
N HIS A 252 5.36 -2.72 3.54
CA HIS A 252 5.81 -2.53 4.92
C HIS A 252 4.68 -2.75 5.92
N TRP A 253 3.51 -2.15 5.65
CA TRP A 253 2.37 -2.21 6.57
C TRP A 253 1.70 -3.57 6.55
N GLU A 254 1.60 -4.20 5.37
CA GLU A 254 1.13 -5.58 5.20
C GLU A 254 2.04 -6.57 5.96
N ARG A 255 3.35 -6.41 5.85
CA ARG A 255 4.35 -7.20 6.57
C ARG A 255 4.27 -6.98 8.08
N CYS A 256 4.19 -5.72 8.53
CA CYS A 256 4.15 -5.38 9.94
C CYS A 256 2.92 -5.94 10.66
N ILE A 257 1.71 -5.85 10.06
CA ILE A 257 0.51 -6.43 10.68
C ILE A 257 0.57 -7.96 10.74
N CYS A 258 1.33 -8.60 9.84
CA CYS A 258 1.60 -10.04 9.88
C CYS A 258 2.76 -10.39 10.83
N ASN A 259 3.34 -9.44 11.54
CA ASN A 259 4.51 -9.63 12.41
C ASN A 259 5.67 -10.32 11.65
N LEU A 260 5.83 -10.04 10.36
CA LEU A 260 6.78 -10.72 9.49
C LEU A 260 8.09 -9.92 9.41
N PRO A 261 9.23 -10.49 9.86
CA PRO A 261 10.54 -9.88 9.64
C PRO A 261 10.82 -9.65 8.17
N GLY A 262 11.45 -8.52 7.82
CA GLY A 262 11.73 -8.17 6.44
C GLY A 262 13.18 -7.76 6.20
N LEU A 263 13.80 -8.37 5.19
CA LEU A 263 14.99 -7.84 4.52
C LEU A 263 14.50 -6.99 3.35
N VAL A 264 14.72 -5.69 3.43
CA VAL A 264 14.04 -4.74 2.56
C VAL A 264 15.02 -4.02 1.64
N VAL A 265 14.71 -4.02 0.35
CA VAL A 265 15.41 -3.25 -0.68
C VAL A 265 14.53 -2.07 -1.09
N THR A 266 15.10 -0.87 -1.22
CA THR A 266 14.38 0.28 -1.77
C THR A 266 14.54 0.33 -3.29
N VAL A 267 13.39 0.34 -4.00
CA VAL A 267 13.33 0.36 -5.48
C VAL A 267 12.97 1.75 -6.03
N ALA A 268 12.63 2.69 -5.13
CA ALA A 268 12.28 4.07 -5.47
C ALA A 268 12.74 5.02 -4.34
N GLU A 269 13.04 6.25 -4.71
CA GLU A 269 13.57 7.28 -3.80
C GLU A 269 12.61 7.56 -2.63
N ASN A 270 11.31 7.66 -2.90
CA ASN A 270 10.29 7.92 -1.88
C ASN A 270 10.14 6.79 -0.83
N GLN A 271 10.73 5.63 -1.05
CA GLN A 271 10.73 4.52 -0.09
C GLN A 271 11.85 4.63 0.96
N GLN A 272 12.94 5.37 0.65
CA GLN A 272 14.17 5.36 1.45
C GLN A 272 13.94 5.87 2.87
N ALA A 273 13.34 7.03 3.03
CA ALA A 273 13.15 7.66 4.34
C ALA A 273 12.32 6.79 5.30
N THR A 274 11.22 6.22 4.82
CA THR A 274 10.37 5.31 5.62
C THR A 274 11.10 4.01 5.95
N THR A 275 11.81 3.42 4.98
CA THR A 275 12.55 2.16 5.20
C THR A 275 13.69 2.36 6.17
N ALA A 276 14.48 3.44 6.03
CA ALA A 276 15.57 3.78 6.97
C ALA A 276 15.05 3.99 8.39
N TYR A 277 13.87 4.62 8.54
CA TYR A 277 13.30 4.81 9.87
C TYR A 277 12.75 3.50 10.48
N LEU A 278 12.18 2.61 9.68
CA LEU A 278 11.77 1.28 10.13
C LEU A 278 12.99 0.42 10.54
N ASP A 279 14.10 0.52 9.82
CA ASP A 279 15.35 -0.13 10.15
C ASP A 279 15.93 0.41 11.49
N HIS A 280 15.95 1.74 11.66
CA HIS A 280 16.33 2.38 12.92
C HIS A 280 15.49 1.91 14.12
N LEU A 281 14.21 1.63 13.93
CA LEU A 281 13.30 1.07 14.95
C LEU A 281 13.49 -0.43 15.16
N GLY A 282 14.28 -1.10 14.33
CA GLY A 282 14.47 -2.55 14.33
C GLY A 282 13.27 -3.33 13.77
N ALA A 283 12.34 -2.68 13.07
CA ALA A 283 11.14 -3.32 12.50
C ALA A 283 11.36 -3.94 11.11
N CYS A 284 12.51 -3.74 10.52
CA CYS A 284 13.03 -4.43 9.33
C CYS A 284 14.56 -4.28 9.30
N VAL A 285 15.18 -4.89 8.30
CA VAL A 285 16.57 -4.67 7.93
C VAL A 285 16.60 -4.02 6.55
N TRP A 286 17.12 -2.81 6.45
CA TRP A 286 17.30 -2.15 5.15
C TRP A 286 18.60 -2.59 4.50
N LEU A 287 18.51 -3.32 3.39
CA LEU A 287 19.66 -3.85 2.67
C LEU A 287 20.34 -2.84 1.74
N GLY A 288 19.70 -1.68 1.48
CA GLY A 288 20.19 -0.66 0.56
C GLY A 288 19.26 -0.47 -0.65
N GLN A 289 19.79 0.13 -1.71
CA GLN A 289 19.07 0.41 -2.94
C GLN A 289 19.20 -0.75 -3.94
N ALA A 290 18.20 -0.91 -4.81
CA ALA A 290 18.15 -2.00 -5.77
C ALA A 290 19.40 -2.13 -6.66
N ALA A 291 19.99 -0.98 -7.07
CA ALA A 291 21.20 -0.98 -7.90
C ALA A 291 22.46 -1.56 -7.21
N GLU A 292 22.42 -1.71 -5.87
CA GLU A 292 23.53 -2.23 -5.06
C GLU A 292 23.42 -3.74 -4.82
N MET A 293 22.33 -4.37 -5.25
CA MET A 293 22.02 -5.76 -4.92
C MET A 293 22.74 -6.75 -5.83
N SER A 294 23.10 -7.89 -5.25
CA SER A 294 23.63 -9.05 -5.96
C SER A 294 23.08 -10.35 -5.38
N ALA A 295 23.12 -11.43 -6.18
CA ALA A 295 22.70 -12.76 -5.72
C ALA A 295 23.54 -13.24 -4.53
N GLN A 296 24.85 -13.00 -4.55
CA GLN A 296 25.75 -13.35 -3.44
C GLN A 296 25.36 -12.59 -2.16
N PHE A 297 25.14 -11.28 -2.24
CA PHE A 297 24.73 -10.48 -1.08
C PHE A 297 23.40 -10.96 -0.51
N PHE A 298 22.39 -11.24 -1.32
CA PHE A 298 21.13 -11.83 -0.86
C PHE A 298 21.34 -13.19 -0.20
N ALA A 299 22.20 -14.06 -0.75
CA ALA A 299 22.50 -15.36 -0.14
C ALA A 299 23.14 -15.22 1.24
N GLU A 300 24.11 -14.31 1.38
CA GLU A 300 24.78 -14.00 2.63
C GLU A 300 23.78 -13.47 3.68
N GLN A 301 22.93 -12.50 3.32
CA GLN A 301 21.94 -11.93 4.23
C GLN A 301 20.88 -12.97 4.64
N LEU A 302 20.33 -13.72 3.69
CA LEU A 302 19.36 -14.79 3.98
C LEU A 302 19.98 -15.85 4.90
N SER A 303 21.21 -16.30 4.62
CA SER A 303 21.92 -17.28 5.46
C SER A 303 22.14 -16.76 6.88
N TYR A 304 22.58 -15.51 7.01
CA TYR A 304 22.83 -14.89 8.30
C TYR A 304 21.55 -14.81 9.14
N TYR A 305 20.48 -14.18 8.61
CA TYR A 305 19.26 -13.96 9.40
C TYR A 305 18.50 -15.25 9.69
N LEU A 306 18.47 -16.23 8.79
CA LEU A 306 17.84 -17.53 9.03
C LEU A 306 18.61 -18.37 10.08
N SER A 307 19.90 -18.12 10.27
CA SER A 307 20.70 -18.74 11.35
C SER A 307 20.51 -18.06 12.72
N GLN A 308 19.77 -16.96 12.78
CA GLN A 308 19.57 -16.13 13.98
C GLN A 308 18.08 -16.05 14.37
N PRO A 309 17.45 -17.14 14.84
CA PRO A 309 16.00 -17.15 15.11
C PRO A 309 15.59 -16.10 16.16
N ALA A 310 16.39 -15.89 17.20
CA ALA A 310 16.12 -14.88 18.23
C ALA A 310 16.11 -13.45 17.67
N LEU A 311 17.00 -13.12 16.73
CA LEU A 311 17.01 -11.82 16.07
C LEU A 311 15.76 -11.64 15.17
N LEU A 312 15.33 -12.69 14.47
CA LEU A 312 14.09 -12.63 13.69
C LEU A 312 12.88 -12.44 14.61
N ASP A 313 12.85 -13.04 15.81
CA ASP A 313 11.77 -12.83 16.77
C ASP A 313 11.75 -11.39 17.28
N GLU A 314 12.90 -10.80 17.56
CA GLU A 314 13.01 -9.39 17.95
C GLU A 314 12.49 -8.46 16.85
N ILE A 315 12.88 -8.67 15.58
CA ILE A 315 12.36 -7.90 14.43
C ILE A 315 10.86 -8.07 14.29
N SER A 316 10.33 -9.29 14.50
CA SER A 316 8.91 -9.60 14.46
C SER A 316 8.11 -8.80 15.50
N GLU A 317 8.59 -8.74 16.75
CA GLU A 317 7.98 -7.95 17.83
C GLU A 317 7.98 -6.45 17.52
N LYS A 318 9.08 -5.92 17.00
CA LYS A 318 9.18 -4.52 16.58
C LYS A 318 8.23 -4.21 15.40
N ALA A 319 8.14 -5.10 14.42
CA ALA A 319 7.20 -4.96 13.31
C ALA A 319 5.74 -4.94 13.80
N ALA A 320 5.38 -5.83 14.72
CA ALA A 320 4.05 -5.86 15.35
C ALA A 320 3.71 -4.56 16.10
N ALA A 321 4.68 -3.91 16.72
CA ALA A 321 4.50 -2.65 17.41
C ALA A 321 4.22 -1.47 16.44
N VAL A 322 4.71 -1.54 15.20
CA VAL A 322 4.48 -0.51 14.17
C VAL A 322 3.03 -0.53 13.67
N VAL A 323 2.46 -1.71 13.40
CA VAL A 323 1.07 -1.89 12.98
C VAL A 323 0.40 -2.93 13.87
N PRO A 324 -0.19 -2.53 15.00
CA PRO A 324 -0.94 -3.44 15.86
C PRO A 324 -2.15 -4.06 15.14
N ALA A 325 -2.51 -5.29 15.50
CA ALA A 325 -3.53 -6.08 14.81
C ALA A 325 -4.95 -5.48 14.81
N ASN A 326 -5.26 -4.55 15.70
CA ASN A 326 -6.60 -3.96 15.88
C ASN A 326 -6.76 -2.53 15.33
N VAL A 327 -5.82 -2.06 14.49
CA VAL A 327 -5.83 -0.72 13.89
C VAL A 327 -5.89 -0.80 12.36
N GLY A 328 -5.55 0.29 11.65
CA GLY A 328 -5.56 0.33 10.18
C GLY A 328 -6.92 0.70 9.60
N THR A 329 -7.36 0.03 8.54
CA THR A 329 -8.62 0.35 7.84
C THR A 329 -9.84 0.45 8.76
N PRO A 330 -10.08 -0.46 9.74
CA PRO A 330 -11.20 -0.32 10.67
C PRO A 330 -11.17 0.98 11.47
N LEU A 331 -10.01 1.41 11.94
CA LEU A 331 -9.84 2.64 12.69
C LEU A 331 -10.08 3.88 11.81
N VAL A 332 -9.60 3.89 10.57
CA VAL A 332 -9.89 4.96 9.59
C VAL A 332 -11.38 5.07 9.33
N VAL A 333 -12.06 3.94 9.10
CA VAL A 333 -13.52 3.89 8.89
C VAL A 333 -14.27 4.41 10.11
N GLN A 334 -13.85 4.07 11.33
CA GLN A 334 -14.45 4.58 12.56
C GLN A 334 -14.40 6.12 12.61
N HIS A 335 -13.26 6.76 12.31
CA HIS A 335 -13.13 8.21 12.26
C HIS A 335 -14.00 8.84 11.16
N ILE A 336 -14.05 8.24 9.97
CA ILE A 336 -14.94 8.68 8.88
C ILE A 336 -16.40 8.68 9.34
N LEU A 337 -16.86 7.58 9.95
CA LEU A 337 -18.23 7.44 10.42
C LEU A 337 -18.57 8.46 11.52
N GLN A 338 -17.66 8.76 12.44
CA GLN A 338 -17.86 9.78 13.47
C GLN A 338 -18.07 11.17 12.86
N ILE A 339 -17.28 11.54 11.85
CA ILE A 339 -17.39 12.85 11.18
C ILE A 339 -18.68 12.94 10.38
N ILE A 340 -19.02 11.92 9.58
CA ILE A 340 -20.22 11.95 8.73
C ILE A 340 -21.50 11.90 9.56
N ARG A 341 -21.56 11.08 10.63
CA ARG A 341 -22.73 10.96 11.51
C ARG A 341 -22.91 12.14 12.46
N GLY A 342 -21.82 12.80 12.86
CA GLY A 342 -21.87 14.03 13.65
C GLY A 342 -22.56 15.19 12.95
N LEU A 343 -22.64 15.16 11.60
CA LEU A 343 -23.41 16.13 10.81
C LEU A 343 -24.91 15.84 10.82
N ASP A 344 -25.32 14.56 10.89
CA ASP A 344 -26.74 14.17 10.91
C ASP A 344 -27.42 14.42 12.26
N GLY A 345 -26.65 14.63 13.36
CA GLY A 345 -27.15 14.88 14.71
C GLY A 345 -27.42 16.35 15.06
N ASN A 346 -27.12 17.30 14.17
CA ASN A 346 -27.29 18.73 14.35
C ASN A 346 -28.44 19.36 13.52
N HIS A 347 -29.44 18.57 13.15
CA HIS A 347 -30.68 19.06 12.52
C HIS A 347 -31.91 18.83 13.37
#